data_3fca7c5a6767b460e1ae1a33ddc9ae68
#
_entry.id   3fca7c5a6767b460e1ae1a33ddc9ae68
#
_cell.length_a   1.000
_cell.length_b   1.000
_cell.length_c   1.000
_cell.angle_alpha   90.00
_cell.angle_beta   90.00
_cell.angle_gamma   90.00
#
_symmetry.space_group_name_H-M   'P 1'
#
loop_
_entity.id
_entity.type
_entity.pdbx_description
1 polymer ?
#
loop_
_entity_poly.entity_id
_entity_poly.type
_entity_poly.pdbx_seq_one_letter_code
_entity_poly.pdbx_strand_id
1 'polypeptide(L)'
;MKTEILTLLRETDGYVSGQELCEKFGVSRTAVWKAINQLKEAGYEIEAVQNKGYRLVSVPDILSESELQSVRKTRWIGEKIAFFDVVDSTNTRAKQLAEEGAPNGTYVIAERQDAGKGRRGRGFDSPAGQGIWMTLYFSLHLKRTAHPGGLFCEQNGRRLIYPLLTEYVIL
;
A
#
# COMPACT_ATOMS: atom_id res chain seq x y z
N MET A 1 -8.42 -7.94 -9.62
CA MET A 1 -9.87 -8.28 -9.56
C MET A 1 -10.49 -7.99 -8.18
N LYS A 2 -10.08 -8.64 -7.07
CA LYS A 2 -10.64 -8.37 -5.73
C LYS A 2 -10.57 -6.88 -5.34
N THR A 3 -9.42 -6.25 -5.50
CA THR A 3 -9.18 -4.83 -5.22
C THR A 3 -10.03 -3.92 -6.12
N GLU A 4 -10.13 -4.22 -7.41
CA GLU A 4 -10.90 -3.44 -8.39
C GLU A 4 -12.40 -3.49 -8.09
N ILE A 5 -12.93 -4.66 -7.69
CA ILE A 5 -14.32 -4.80 -7.22
C ILE A 5 -14.53 -3.96 -5.95
N LEU A 6 -13.61 -4.02 -4.99
CA LEU A 6 -13.69 -3.22 -3.76
C LEU A 6 -13.68 -1.71 -4.06
N THR A 7 -12.79 -1.26 -4.96
CA THR A 7 -12.74 0.14 -5.40
C THR A 7 -14.08 0.58 -6.00
N LEU A 8 -14.64 -0.24 -6.90
CA LEU A 8 -15.92 0.09 -7.53
C LEU A 8 -17.07 0.15 -6.52
N LEU A 9 -17.15 -0.81 -5.59
CA LEU A 9 -18.16 -0.81 -4.54
C LEU A 9 -18.03 0.41 -3.60
N ARG A 10 -16.81 0.90 -3.40
CA ARG A 10 -16.53 2.08 -2.57
C ARG A 10 -16.90 3.39 -3.26
N GLU A 11 -16.69 3.47 -4.58
CA GLU A 11 -17.01 4.65 -5.39
C GLU A 11 -18.48 4.78 -5.74
N THR A 12 -19.26 3.69 -5.60
CA THR A 12 -20.67 3.67 -5.98
C THR A 12 -21.57 3.87 -4.78
N ASP A 13 -22.34 4.96 -4.79
CA ASP A 13 -23.44 5.15 -3.84
C ASP A 13 -24.61 4.22 -4.20
N GLY A 14 -24.67 3.04 -3.53
CA GLY A 14 -25.74 2.10 -3.70
C GLY A 14 -25.31 0.70 -4.12
N TYR A 15 -26.14 0.03 -4.92
CA TYR A 15 -25.91 -1.35 -5.34
C TYR A 15 -25.30 -1.40 -6.74
N VAL A 16 -24.24 -2.21 -6.88
CA VAL A 16 -23.66 -2.58 -8.16
C VAL A 16 -24.17 -3.97 -8.54
N SER A 17 -24.77 -4.09 -9.71
CA SER A 17 -25.32 -5.37 -10.15
C SER A 17 -24.21 -6.40 -10.45
N GLY A 18 -24.50 -7.68 -10.20
CA GLY A 18 -23.57 -8.75 -10.55
C GLY A 18 -23.26 -8.80 -12.06
N GLN A 19 -24.22 -8.40 -12.89
CA GLN A 19 -24.04 -8.30 -14.35
C GLN A 19 -23.03 -7.19 -14.71
N GLU A 20 -23.19 -6.03 -14.14
CA GLU A 20 -22.27 -4.89 -14.34
C GLU A 20 -20.83 -5.23 -13.94
N LEU A 21 -20.66 -5.93 -12.81
CA LEU A 21 -19.33 -6.42 -12.39
C LEU A 21 -18.74 -7.40 -13.41
N CYS A 22 -19.56 -8.32 -13.96
CA CYS A 22 -19.11 -9.26 -14.99
C CYS A 22 -18.67 -8.54 -16.27
N GLU A 23 -19.46 -7.57 -16.73
CA GLU A 23 -19.18 -6.81 -17.95
C GLU A 23 -17.96 -5.90 -17.81
N LYS A 24 -17.90 -5.16 -16.69
CA LYS A 24 -16.77 -4.22 -16.44
C LYS A 24 -15.43 -4.91 -16.32
N PHE A 25 -15.38 -6.08 -15.70
CA PHE A 25 -14.13 -6.81 -15.45
C PHE A 25 -13.89 -7.99 -16.40
N GLY A 26 -14.79 -8.28 -17.31
CA GLY A 26 -14.68 -9.39 -18.25
C GLY A 26 -14.63 -10.77 -17.59
N VAL A 27 -15.35 -10.96 -16.48
CA VAL A 27 -15.29 -12.18 -15.66
C VAL A 27 -16.65 -12.85 -15.49
N SER A 28 -16.63 -14.12 -15.11
CA SER A 28 -17.85 -14.88 -14.88
C SER A 28 -18.52 -14.49 -13.54
N ARG A 29 -19.82 -14.74 -13.44
CA ARG A 29 -20.60 -14.56 -12.19
C ARG A 29 -19.99 -15.32 -11.01
N THR A 30 -19.48 -16.52 -11.26
CA THR A 30 -18.81 -17.33 -10.23
C THR A 30 -17.53 -16.66 -9.74
N ALA A 31 -16.77 -16.01 -10.63
CA ALA A 31 -15.55 -15.28 -10.24
C ALA A 31 -15.88 -14.04 -9.39
N VAL A 32 -16.94 -13.29 -9.76
CA VAL A 32 -17.46 -12.18 -8.95
C VAL A 32 -17.88 -12.66 -7.57
N TRP A 33 -18.68 -13.73 -7.51
CA TRP A 33 -19.15 -14.30 -6.25
C TRP A 33 -17.98 -14.74 -5.34
N LYS A 34 -16.96 -15.41 -5.89
CA LYS A 34 -15.74 -15.77 -5.14
C LYS A 34 -15.02 -14.56 -4.60
N ALA A 35 -14.85 -13.51 -5.40
CA ALA A 35 -14.19 -12.28 -4.97
C ALA A 35 -14.96 -11.57 -3.83
N ILE A 36 -16.29 -11.51 -3.94
CA ILE A 36 -17.16 -10.95 -2.89
C ILE A 36 -17.05 -11.76 -1.59
N ASN A 37 -17.07 -13.10 -1.67
CA ASN A 37 -16.90 -13.94 -0.48
C ASN A 37 -15.53 -13.77 0.17
N GLN A 38 -14.46 -13.69 -0.62
CA GLN A 38 -13.11 -13.40 -0.09
C GLN A 38 -13.03 -12.03 0.60
N LEU A 39 -13.76 -11.03 0.11
CA LEU A 39 -13.87 -9.74 0.78
C LEU A 39 -14.62 -9.86 2.11
N LYS A 40 -15.74 -10.61 2.13
CA LYS A 40 -16.48 -10.88 3.38
C LYS A 40 -15.64 -11.64 4.41
N GLU A 41 -14.91 -12.66 3.97
CA GLU A 41 -13.96 -13.41 4.82
C GLU A 41 -12.83 -12.50 5.37
N ALA A 42 -12.44 -11.47 4.61
CA ALA A 42 -11.48 -10.46 5.04
C ALA A 42 -12.09 -9.37 5.95
N GLY A 43 -13.36 -9.50 6.37
CA GLY A 43 -14.02 -8.62 7.32
C GLY A 43 -14.83 -7.47 6.70
N TYR A 44 -14.92 -7.37 5.36
CA TYR A 44 -15.77 -6.35 4.73
C TYR A 44 -17.25 -6.72 4.85
N GLU A 45 -18.07 -5.79 5.30
CA GLU A 45 -19.52 -5.97 5.30
C GLU A 45 -20.09 -5.60 3.94
N ILE A 46 -20.43 -6.63 3.16
CA ILE A 46 -21.02 -6.48 1.83
C ILE A 46 -22.42 -7.06 1.85
N GLU A 47 -23.40 -6.22 1.64
CA GLU A 47 -24.79 -6.62 1.48
C GLU A 47 -25.00 -7.14 0.04
N ALA A 48 -25.70 -8.26 -0.08
CA ALA A 48 -26.08 -8.85 -1.35
C ALA A 48 -27.62 -8.96 -1.40
N VAL A 49 -28.25 -8.24 -2.31
CA VAL A 49 -29.70 -8.24 -2.48
C VAL A 49 -30.05 -8.80 -3.85
N GLN A 50 -30.98 -9.76 -3.86
CA GLN A 50 -31.45 -10.37 -5.09
C GLN A 50 -32.01 -9.30 -6.03
N ASN A 51 -31.65 -9.37 -7.31
CA ASN A 51 -32.00 -8.43 -8.38
C ASN A 51 -31.48 -6.99 -8.23
N LYS A 52 -30.79 -6.63 -7.13
CA LYS A 52 -30.14 -5.33 -6.95
C LYS A 52 -28.63 -5.43 -7.11
N GLY A 53 -28.01 -6.47 -6.54
CA GLY A 53 -26.57 -6.67 -6.58
C GLY A 53 -25.91 -6.55 -5.21
N TYR A 54 -24.72 -5.95 -5.19
CA TYR A 54 -23.82 -5.85 -4.04
C TYR A 54 -23.62 -4.39 -3.63
N ARG A 55 -23.59 -4.14 -2.32
CA ARG A 55 -23.29 -2.84 -1.74
C ARG A 55 -22.31 -2.99 -0.59
N LEU A 56 -21.29 -2.16 -0.53
CA LEU A 56 -20.39 -2.07 0.61
C LEU A 56 -21.09 -1.30 1.74
N VAL A 57 -21.22 -1.93 2.91
CA VAL A 57 -21.87 -1.35 4.09
C VAL A 57 -20.83 -0.79 5.03
N SER A 58 -19.83 -1.59 5.38
CA SER A 58 -18.71 -1.15 6.22
C SER A 58 -17.39 -1.80 5.80
N VAL A 59 -16.31 -1.17 6.20
CA VAL A 59 -14.94 -1.63 5.96
C VAL A 59 -14.31 -1.99 7.31
N PRO A 60 -13.53 -3.08 7.36
CA PRO A 60 -12.80 -3.41 8.58
C PRO A 60 -11.67 -2.40 8.81
N ASP A 61 -11.36 -2.14 10.08
CA ASP A 61 -10.19 -1.34 10.47
C ASP A 61 -8.93 -2.21 10.44
N ILE A 62 -8.52 -2.58 9.23
CA ILE A 62 -7.32 -3.38 8.99
C ILE A 62 -6.45 -2.74 7.92
N LEU A 63 -5.13 -2.84 8.09
CA LEU A 63 -4.18 -2.56 7.03
C LEU A 63 -4.03 -3.82 6.18
N SER A 64 -4.30 -3.70 4.88
CA SER A 64 -4.00 -4.75 3.90
C SER A 64 -3.62 -4.13 2.57
N GLU A 65 -2.88 -4.87 1.74
CA GLU A 65 -2.53 -4.40 0.41
C GLU A 65 -3.77 -4.05 -0.41
N SER A 66 -4.83 -4.88 -0.35
CA SER A 66 -6.08 -4.66 -1.07
C SER A 66 -6.83 -3.41 -0.58
N GLU A 67 -6.82 -3.15 0.72
CA GLU A 67 -7.41 -1.94 1.30
C GLU A 67 -6.67 -0.70 0.81
N LEU A 68 -5.36 -0.66 0.99
CA LEU A 68 -4.52 0.47 0.59
C LEU A 68 -4.60 0.75 -0.92
N GLN A 69 -4.60 -0.28 -1.75
CA GLN A 69 -4.77 -0.13 -3.20
C GLN A 69 -6.17 0.39 -3.57
N SER A 70 -7.22 0.01 -2.82
CA SER A 70 -8.60 0.44 -3.10
C SER A 70 -8.85 1.93 -2.84
N VAL A 71 -8.09 2.54 -1.92
CA VAL A 71 -8.20 3.97 -1.58
C VAL A 71 -7.16 4.85 -2.27
N ARG A 72 -6.20 4.26 -2.98
CA ARG A 72 -5.12 4.96 -3.65
C ARG A 72 -5.64 5.87 -4.77
N LYS A 73 -5.29 7.16 -4.72
CA LYS A 73 -5.62 8.17 -5.76
C LYS A 73 -4.39 8.69 -6.49
N THR A 74 -3.19 8.24 -6.10
CA THR A 74 -1.93 8.65 -6.70
C THR A 74 -1.67 7.92 -8.02
N ARG A 75 -0.92 8.55 -8.95
CA ARG A 75 -0.59 7.93 -10.25
C ARG A 75 0.46 6.83 -10.12
N TRP A 76 1.56 7.09 -9.42
CA TRP A 76 2.73 6.23 -9.35
C TRP A 76 3.19 5.92 -7.91
N ILE A 77 2.99 6.84 -6.95
CA ILE A 77 3.29 6.56 -5.54
C ILE A 77 2.30 5.51 -5.04
N GLY A 78 2.84 4.45 -4.43
CA GLY A 78 2.03 3.34 -3.93
C GLY A 78 1.45 2.44 -5.02
N GLU A 79 1.93 2.52 -6.27
CA GLU A 79 1.59 1.54 -7.30
C GLU A 79 2.03 0.14 -6.87
N LYS A 80 3.21 0.05 -6.27
CA LYS A 80 3.66 -1.16 -5.57
C LYS A 80 3.60 -0.93 -4.07
N ILE A 81 2.82 -1.76 -3.39
CA ILE A 81 2.73 -1.85 -1.94
C ILE A 81 3.25 -3.21 -1.53
N ALA A 82 4.19 -3.24 -0.60
CA ALA A 82 4.68 -4.45 0.04
C ALA A 82 4.19 -4.46 1.48
N PHE A 83 3.14 -5.23 1.73
CA PHE A 83 2.53 -5.37 3.05
C PHE A 83 3.07 -6.62 3.75
N PHE A 84 3.32 -6.49 5.05
CA PHE A 84 3.82 -7.55 5.92
C PHE A 84 3.08 -7.54 7.25
N ASP A 85 2.70 -8.71 7.75
CA ASP A 85 2.16 -8.82 9.10
C ASP A 85 3.24 -8.50 10.14
N VAL A 86 4.47 -8.96 9.91
CA VAL A 86 5.63 -8.74 10.78
C VAL A 86 6.89 -8.56 9.96
N VAL A 87 7.70 -7.57 10.31
CA VAL A 87 9.06 -7.38 9.78
C VAL A 87 10.03 -7.03 10.91
N ASP A 88 11.32 -7.12 10.64
CA ASP A 88 12.35 -6.53 11.50
C ASP A 88 12.22 -4.99 11.52
N SER A 89 12.21 -4.36 10.34
CA SER A 89 12.01 -2.93 10.15
C SER A 89 11.57 -2.65 8.72
N THR A 90 10.54 -1.82 8.54
CA THR A 90 10.09 -1.37 7.22
C THR A 90 11.22 -0.65 6.45
N ASN A 91 12.11 0.07 7.17
CA ASN A 91 13.31 0.69 6.59
C ASN A 91 14.31 -0.33 6.04
N THR A 92 14.58 -1.41 6.79
CA THR A 92 15.48 -2.48 6.34
C THR A 92 14.88 -3.16 5.12
N ARG A 93 13.59 -3.48 5.18
CA ARG A 93 12.89 -4.13 4.06
C ARG A 93 12.82 -3.26 2.81
N ALA A 94 12.59 -1.94 2.98
CA ALA A 94 12.60 -0.99 1.86
C ALA A 94 13.97 -0.92 1.16
N LYS A 95 15.07 -0.98 1.92
CA LYS A 95 16.43 -1.04 1.35
C LYS A 95 16.65 -2.30 0.53
N GLN A 96 16.25 -3.47 1.05
CA GLN A 96 16.36 -4.74 0.34
C GLN A 96 15.57 -4.70 -0.97
N LEU A 97 14.31 -4.25 -0.93
CA LEU A 97 13.48 -4.11 -2.12
C LEU A 97 14.07 -3.12 -3.13
N ALA A 98 14.70 -2.04 -2.67
CA ALA A 98 15.40 -1.10 -3.53
C ALA A 98 16.60 -1.74 -4.24
N GLU A 99 17.38 -2.58 -3.54
CA GLU A 99 18.48 -3.35 -4.11
C GLU A 99 17.99 -4.41 -5.11
N GLU A 100 16.83 -5.01 -4.86
CA GLU A 100 16.13 -5.92 -5.76
C GLU A 100 15.51 -5.23 -6.99
N GLY A 101 15.58 -3.89 -7.07
CA GLY A 101 15.08 -3.11 -8.21
C GLY A 101 13.61 -2.70 -8.09
N ALA A 102 13.06 -2.59 -6.89
CA ALA A 102 11.71 -2.11 -6.70
C ALA A 102 11.48 -0.75 -7.38
N PRO A 103 10.29 -0.50 -7.94
CA PRO A 103 9.98 0.75 -8.61
C PRO A 103 9.96 1.93 -7.63
N ASN A 104 10.23 3.11 -8.16
CA ASN A 104 10.12 4.37 -7.42
C ASN A 104 8.69 4.55 -6.88
N GLY A 105 8.56 5.03 -5.64
CA GLY A 105 7.26 5.18 -5.01
C GLY A 105 6.71 3.89 -4.38
N THR A 106 7.55 2.85 -4.21
CA THR A 106 7.15 1.63 -3.49
C THR A 106 6.92 1.95 -2.01
N TYR A 107 5.75 1.58 -1.49
CA TYR A 107 5.46 1.56 -0.06
C TYR A 107 5.80 0.21 0.55
N VAL A 108 6.47 0.26 1.70
CA VAL A 108 6.66 -0.89 2.58
C VAL A 108 5.89 -0.62 3.86
N ILE A 109 4.94 -1.46 4.18
CA ILE A 109 4.02 -1.29 5.30
C ILE A 109 4.02 -2.57 6.12
N ALA A 110 3.95 -2.44 7.44
CA ALA A 110 3.87 -3.57 8.35
C ALA A 110 2.86 -3.32 9.46
N GLU A 111 2.21 -4.38 9.93
CA GLU A 111 1.38 -4.35 11.14
C GLU A 111 2.24 -4.25 12.39
N ARG A 112 3.42 -4.91 12.39
CA ARG A 112 4.36 -4.92 13.51
C ARG A 112 5.80 -4.88 13.03
N GLN A 113 6.67 -4.20 13.80
CA GLN A 113 8.11 -4.27 13.63
C GLN A 113 8.76 -4.86 14.89
N ASP A 114 9.57 -5.90 14.72
CA ASP A 114 10.28 -6.56 15.83
C ASP A 114 11.60 -5.84 16.18
N ALA A 115 12.14 -5.05 15.26
CA ALA A 115 13.36 -4.27 15.45
C ALA A 115 13.22 -2.86 14.83
N GLY A 116 12.14 -2.17 15.16
CA GLY A 116 11.88 -0.79 14.73
C GLY A 116 13.05 0.13 15.07
N LYS A 117 13.42 1.03 14.16
CA LYS A 117 14.61 1.89 14.29
C LYS A 117 14.20 3.35 14.42
N GLY A 118 14.34 3.89 15.61
CA GLY A 118 14.25 5.31 15.89
C GLY A 118 15.52 6.09 15.52
N ARG A 119 15.49 7.41 15.73
CA ARG A 119 16.65 8.27 15.47
C ARG A 119 17.86 7.87 16.33
N ARG A 120 19.06 8.01 15.77
CA ARG A 120 20.35 7.71 16.41
C ARG A 120 20.50 6.25 16.87
N GLY A 121 19.86 5.31 16.14
CA GLY A 121 19.98 3.88 16.43
C GLY A 121 19.22 3.40 17.67
N ARG A 122 18.35 4.23 18.25
CA ARG A 122 17.49 3.80 19.36
C ARG A 122 16.45 2.81 18.84
N GLY A 123 16.08 1.83 19.67
CA GLY A 123 14.95 0.97 19.40
C GLY A 123 13.64 1.79 19.36
N PHE A 124 12.73 1.40 18.50
CA PHE A 124 11.40 1.98 18.40
C PHE A 124 10.38 0.86 18.50
N ASP A 125 9.55 0.91 19.53
CA ASP A 125 8.48 -0.07 19.74
C ASP A 125 7.36 0.16 18.72
N SER A 126 6.98 -0.90 18.03
CA SER A 126 6.05 -0.85 16.90
C SER A 126 5.06 -2.02 16.95
N PRO A 127 4.20 -2.07 17.97
CA PRO A 127 3.23 -3.15 18.13
C PRO A 127 2.12 -3.08 17.07
N ALA A 128 1.50 -4.23 16.77
CA ALA A 128 0.36 -4.31 15.88
C ALA A 128 -0.84 -3.52 16.42
N GLY A 129 -1.63 -2.91 15.52
CA GLY A 129 -2.88 -2.24 15.86
C GLY A 129 -2.74 -0.90 16.60
N GLN A 130 -1.52 -0.40 16.81
CA GLN A 130 -1.29 0.86 17.54
C GLN A 130 -0.72 1.99 16.67
N GLY A 131 -0.46 1.73 15.41
CA GLY A 131 0.10 2.72 14.51
C GLY A 131 0.25 2.22 13.09
N ILE A 132 0.66 3.12 12.19
CA ILE A 132 0.98 2.80 10.80
C ILE A 132 2.50 2.79 10.65
N TRP A 133 3.06 1.60 10.52
CA TRP A 133 4.50 1.41 10.33
C TRP A 133 4.81 1.32 8.85
N MET A 134 5.37 2.39 8.27
CA MET A 134 5.58 2.45 6.83
C MET A 134 6.88 3.14 6.45
N THR A 135 7.39 2.77 5.28
CA THR A 135 8.52 3.42 4.62
C THR A 135 8.21 3.60 3.15
N LEU A 136 8.36 4.82 2.65
CA LEU A 136 8.28 5.11 1.22
C LEU A 136 9.69 5.07 0.61
N TYR A 137 9.85 4.21 -0.40
CA TYR A 137 11.09 4.16 -1.19
C TYR A 137 11.06 5.20 -2.31
N PHE A 138 12.10 6.02 -2.34
CA PHE A 138 12.30 7.05 -3.34
C PHE A 138 13.73 6.98 -3.90
N SER A 139 13.88 6.83 -5.23
CA SER A 139 15.17 6.91 -5.91
C SER A 139 15.29 8.24 -6.65
N LEU A 140 16.19 9.09 -6.19
CA LEU A 140 16.51 10.34 -6.88
C LEU A 140 17.72 10.14 -7.79
N HIS A 141 17.53 10.32 -9.11
CA HIS A 141 18.63 10.40 -10.06
C HIS A 141 19.07 11.87 -10.15
N LEU A 142 20.04 12.24 -9.34
CA LEU A 142 20.68 13.55 -9.48
C LEU A 142 21.57 13.52 -10.72
N LYS A 143 21.16 14.15 -11.81
CA LYS A 143 22.07 14.45 -12.94
C LYS A 143 23.12 15.43 -12.40
N ARG A 144 24.38 15.04 -12.44
CA ARG A 144 25.52 15.96 -12.22
C ARG A 144 25.49 17.03 -13.32
N THR A 145 25.00 18.21 -13.05
CA THR A 145 25.33 19.38 -13.84
C THR A 145 26.62 19.95 -13.27
N ALA A 146 27.70 19.82 -14.02
CA ALA A 146 28.94 20.49 -13.70
C ALA A 146 28.73 22.00 -13.84
N HIS A 147 28.69 22.71 -12.74
CA HIS A 147 28.78 24.17 -12.72
C HIS A 147 30.25 24.56 -12.47
N PRO A 148 30.81 25.51 -13.21
CA PRO A 148 32.22 25.94 -13.04
C PRO A 148 32.47 26.85 -11.84
N GLY A 149 31.85 26.58 -10.71
CA GLY A 149 32.03 27.34 -9.48
C GLY A 149 31.71 26.47 -8.27
N GLY A 150 32.54 25.50 -8.05
CA GLY A 150 32.41 24.39 -7.13
C GLY A 150 31.64 24.66 -5.83
N LEU A 151 30.64 23.87 -5.58
CA LEU A 151 30.35 23.35 -4.24
C LEU A 151 29.90 21.90 -4.39
N PHE A 152 30.70 21.08 -3.76
CA PHE A 152 30.69 19.62 -3.87
C PHE A 152 29.51 18.97 -3.16
N CYS A 153 28.84 18.06 -3.84
CA CYS A 153 28.49 16.77 -3.27
C CYS A 153 28.88 15.68 -4.26
N GLU A 154 30.17 15.36 -4.21
CA GLU A 154 30.72 14.18 -4.88
C GLU A 154 30.51 13.00 -3.95
N GLN A 155 29.59 12.10 -4.29
CA GLN A 155 29.64 10.72 -3.81
C GLN A 155 29.31 9.79 -4.96
N ASN A 156 30.39 9.17 -5.40
CA ASN A 156 30.49 8.01 -6.29
C ASN A 156 29.19 7.22 -6.45
N GLY A 157 28.48 7.36 -7.58
CA GLY A 157 27.60 6.33 -8.14
C GLY A 157 26.60 5.63 -7.20
N ARG A 158 26.48 6.03 -5.97
CA ARG A 158 25.60 5.43 -4.98
C ARG A 158 24.23 6.08 -5.04
N ARG A 159 23.20 5.26 -5.25
CA ARG A 159 21.81 5.64 -5.05
C ARG A 159 21.65 6.08 -3.60
N LEU A 160 21.39 7.37 -3.38
CA LEU A 160 21.04 7.86 -2.06
C LEU A 160 19.59 7.46 -1.79
N ILE A 161 19.42 6.49 -0.94
CA ILE A 161 18.11 6.10 -0.42
C ILE A 161 17.86 7.03 0.77
N TYR A 162 16.97 8.02 0.59
CA TYR A 162 16.46 8.81 1.70
C TYR A 162 15.18 8.13 2.19
N PRO A 163 15.18 7.51 3.36
CA PRO A 163 13.94 7.15 4.00
C PRO A 163 13.28 8.47 4.45
N LEU A 164 12.23 8.89 3.78
CA LEU A 164 11.28 9.82 4.35
C LEU A 164 10.57 9.07 5.47
N LEU A 165 11.16 9.15 6.66
CA LEU A 165 10.54 8.69 7.90
C LEU A 165 9.40 9.66 8.22
N THR A 166 8.24 9.40 7.68
CA THR A 166 6.99 9.95 8.19
C THR A 166 6.40 8.94 9.16
N GLU A 167 6.93 8.93 10.37
CA GLU A 167 6.27 8.28 11.49
C GLU A 167 5.10 9.17 11.89
N TYR A 168 3.91 8.88 11.40
CA TYR A 168 2.69 9.43 11.96
C TYR A 168 2.20 8.45 13.02
N VAL A 169 2.46 8.78 14.28
CA VAL A 169 1.74 8.21 15.42
C VAL A 169 0.40 8.95 15.45
N ILE A 170 -0.67 8.29 15.03
CA ILE A 170 -2.03 8.76 15.28
C ILE A 170 -2.37 8.28 16.68
N LEU A 171 -2.39 9.21 17.63
CA LEU A 171 -2.94 9.01 18.98
C LEU A 171 -4.47 9.07 18.91
#